data_a70815fd364e194e2f4e939838fb994e
#
_entry.id   a70815fd364e194e2f4e939838fb994e
#
_cell.length_a   1.000
_cell.length_b   1.000
_cell.length_c   1.000
_cell.angle_alpha   90.00
_cell.angle_beta   90.00
_cell.angle_gamma   90.00
#
_symmetry.space_group_name_H-M   'P 1'
#
loop_
_entity.id
_entity.type
_entity.pdbx_description
1 polymer ?
#
loop_
_entity_poly.entity_id
_entity_poly.type
_entity_poly.pdbx_seq_one_letter_code
_entity_poly.pdbx_strand_id
1 'polypeptide(L)'
;MKIAKVALLTLIVLSLALTGAFAAGDAAKGKAMFNDPKFAGGSKSCGSCHVDGKGMAAAADKKEFKIMGKTQKSLEEAVNACIVGANKGKAIDVKSQQMQDIVAYIQSLKAGKAVTPAKKPASGY
;
A
#
# COMPACT_ATOMS: atom_id res chain seq x y z
N MET A 1 -42.53 -21.41 -18.01
CA MET A 1 -42.39 -20.70 -16.71
C MET A 1 -41.22 -21.16 -15.85
N LYS A 2 -40.80 -22.41 -15.87
CA LYS A 2 -39.68 -22.89 -15.05
C LYS A 2 -38.28 -22.44 -15.60
N ILE A 3 -38.15 -22.24 -16.89
CA ILE A 3 -36.88 -21.82 -17.53
C ILE A 3 -36.56 -20.34 -17.25
N ALA A 4 -37.57 -19.49 -17.17
CA ALA A 4 -37.38 -18.05 -16.88
C ALA A 4 -36.91 -17.79 -15.44
N LYS A 5 -37.29 -18.63 -14.50
CA LYS A 5 -36.86 -18.50 -13.08
C LYS A 5 -35.41 -18.95 -12.88
N VAL A 6 -34.96 -19.94 -13.64
CA VAL A 6 -33.57 -20.40 -13.58
C VAL A 6 -32.61 -19.39 -14.21
N ALA A 7 -33.00 -18.77 -15.34
CA ALA A 7 -32.22 -17.74 -16.01
C ALA A 7 -32.05 -16.47 -15.14
N LEU A 8 -33.08 -16.09 -14.36
CA LEU A 8 -32.99 -14.94 -13.47
C LEU A 8 -32.07 -15.18 -12.28
N LEU A 9 -32.05 -16.40 -11.73
CA LEU A 9 -31.16 -16.77 -10.63
C LEU A 9 -29.69 -16.84 -11.05
N THR A 10 -29.41 -17.30 -12.27
CA THR A 10 -28.04 -17.35 -12.80
C THR A 10 -27.46 -15.96 -13.08
N LEU A 11 -28.29 -15.01 -13.51
CA LEU A 11 -27.88 -13.62 -13.72
C LEU A 11 -27.54 -12.89 -12.40
N ILE A 12 -28.25 -13.20 -11.32
CA ILE A 12 -28.00 -12.59 -10.00
C ILE A 12 -26.69 -13.13 -9.40
N VAL A 13 -26.36 -14.40 -9.60
CA VAL A 13 -25.13 -14.99 -9.10
C VAL A 13 -23.88 -14.48 -9.85
N LEU A 14 -24.02 -14.17 -11.15
CA LEU A 14 -22.91 -13.66 -11.95
C LEU A 14 -22.61 -12.17 -11.67
N SER A 15 -23.58 -11.40 -11.19
CA SER A 15 -23.37 -9.98 -10.86
C SER A 15 -22.68 -9.75 -9.51
N LEU A 16 -22.59 -10.74 -8.63
CA LEU A 16 -21.86 -10.62 -7.36
C LEU A 16 -20.36 -10.85 -7.47
N ALA A 17 -19.87 -11.31 -8.62
CA ALA A 17 -18.45 -11.62 -8.81
C ALA A 17 -17.60 -10.41 -9.24
N LEU A 18 -18.19 -9.23 -9.44
CA LEU A 18 -17.48 -8.00 -9.85
C LEU A 18 -17.30 -6.96 -8.73
N THR A 19 -17.56 -7.31 -7.48
CA THR A 19 -17.02 -6.49 -6.40
C THR A 19 -15.52 -6.72 -6.39
N GLY A 20 -14.79 -5.78 -6.99
CA GLY A 20 -13.34 -5.78 -7.01
C GLY A 20 -12.82 -6.05 -5.61
N ALA A 21 -12.31 -7.25 -5.37
CA ALA A 21 -11.51 -7.53 -4.21
C ALA A 21 -10.26 -6.66 -4.35
N PHE A 22 -10.26 -5.47 -3.72
CA PHE A 22 -9.01 -4.80 -3.43
C PHE A 22 -8.22 -5.80 -2.61
N ALA A 23 -7.18 -6.35 -3.21
CA ALA A 23 -6.32 -7.28 -2.53
C ALA A 23 -5.74 -6.57 -1.30
N ALA A 24 -5.76 -7.25 -0.17
CA ALA A 24 -5.05 -6.76 1.02
C ALA A 24 -3.62 -6.40 0.62
N GLY A 25 -3.06 -5.30 1.18
CA GLY A 25 -1.72 -4.87 0.83
C GLY A 25 -0.67 -5.95 1.12
N ASP A 26 0.30 -6.08 0.24
CA ASP A 26 1.43 -7.01 0.35
C ASP A 26 2.60 -6.30 1.05
N ALA A 27 2.85 -6.65 2.31
CA ALA A 27 3.92 -6.04 3.10
C ALA A 27 5.32 -6.29 2.51
N ALA A 28 5.57 -7.38 1.80
CA ALA A 28 6.86 -7.66 1.16
C ALA A 28 7.09 -6.74 -0.04
N LYS A 29 6.08 -6.51 -0.86
CA LYS A 29 6.12 -5.52 -1.94
C LYS A 29 6.24 -4.10 -1.36
N GLY A 30 5.49 -3.80 -0.31
CA GLY A 30 5.58 -2.53 0.41
C GLY A 30 7.00 -2.25 0.92
N LYS A 31 7.68 -3.25 1.51
CA LYS A 31 9.08 -3.15 1.93
C LYS A 31 10.02 -2.87 0.76
N ALA A 32 9.82 -3.50 -0.38
CA ALA A 32 10.63 -3.27 -1.57
C ALA A 32 10.49 -1.82 -2.05
N MET A 33 9.25 -1.31 -2.18
CA MET A 33 8.98 0.08 -2.57
C MET A 33 9.49 1.09 -1.53
N PHE A 34 9.36 0.78 -0.25
CA PHE A 34 9.85 1.62 0.85
C PHE A 34 11.37 1.85 0.78
N ASN A 35 12.12 0.89 0.27
CA ASN A 35 13.57 0.94 0.13
C ASN A 35 14.05 1.32 -1.29
N ASP A 36 13.13 1.50 -2.23
CA ASP A 36 13.48 1.87 -3.61
C ASP A 36 13.61 3.40 -3.75
N PRO A 37 14.82 3.94 -4.03
CA PRO A 37 14.99 5.37 -4.22
C PRO A 37 14.32 5.91 -5.49
N LYS A 38 13.97 5.06 -6.46
CA LYS A 38 13.28 5.44 -7.69
C LYS A 38 11.76 5.32 -7.61
N PHE A 39 11.26 4.82 -6.50
CA PHE A 39 9.82 4.70 -6.29
C PHE A 39 9.11 6.05 -6.49
N ALA A 40 7.99 6.03 -7.19
CA ALA A 40 7.18 7.21 -7.52
C ALA A 40 7.96 8.35 -8.22
N GLY A 41 9.04 8.03 -8.94
CA GLY A 41 9.89 9.01 -9.61
C GLY A 41 10.78 9.81 -8.65
N GLY A 42 11.00 9.31 -7.45
CA GLY A 42 11.84 9.94 -6.45
C GLY A 42 13.34 9.83 -6.70
N SER A 43 14.09 10.44 -5.79
CA SER A 43 15.56 10.36 -5.72
C SER A 43 16.07 9.82 -4.39
N LYS A 44 15.19 9.61 -3.43
CA LYS A 44 15.49 9.01 -2.12
C LYS A 44 14.39 8.03 -1.76
N SER A 45 14.76 6.97 -1.02
CA SER A 45 13.79 6.02 -0.47
C SER A 45 13.30 6.47 0.91
N CYS A 46 12.15 5.96 1.34
CA CYS A 46 11.69 6.10 2.71
C CYS A 46 12.71 5.50 3.70
N GLY A 47 13.29 4.36 3.32
CA GLY A 47 14.33 3.67 4.09
C GLY A 47 15.62 4.45 4.26
N SER A 48 15.88 5.50 3.46
CA SER A 48 17.05 6.37 3.64
C SER A 48 17.03 7.12 4.97
N CYS A 49 15.84 7.47 5.47
CA CYS A 49 15.66 8.14 6.77
C CYS A 49 15.10 7.19 7.83
N HIS A 50 14.30 6.21 7.43
CA HIS A 50 13.68 5.21 8.28
C HIS A 50 14.28 3.83 8.02
N VAL A 51 15.57 3.68 8.34
CA VAL A 51 16.30 2.41 8.13
C VAL A 51 15.54 1.26 8.80
N ASP A 52 15.23 0.21 8.04
CA ASP A 52 14.42 -0.92 8.47
C ASP A 52 13.07 -0.53 9.13
N GLY A 53 12.51 0.61 8.70
CA GLY A 53 11.25 1.12 9.25
C GLY A 53 11.38 1.73 10.64
N LYS A 54 12.58 2.08 11.09
CA LYS A 54 12.82 2.68 12.42
C LYS A 54 11.94 3.91 12.62
N GLY A 55 11.23 3.95 13.74
CA GLY A 55 10.31 5.03 14.10
C GLY A 55 8.93 4.94 13.45
N MET A 56 8.68 3.94 12.59
CA MET A 56 7.41 3.79 11.88
C MET A 56 6.40 2.88 12.58
N ALA A 57 6.84 2.06 13.56
CA ALA A 57 5.95 1.11 14.24
C ALA A 57 4.75 1.79 14.91
N ALA A 58 4.94 2.99 15.50
CA ALA A 58 3.87 3.75 16.11
C ALA A 58 2.95 4.46 15.06
N ALA A 59 3.36 4.56 13.81
CA ALA A 59 2.59 5.24 12.78
C ALA A 59 1.29 4.51 12.44
N ALA A 60 1.27 3.20 12.57
CA ALA A 60 0.10 2.37 12.28
C ALA A 60 -1.16 2.73 13.12
N ASP A 61 -0.96 3.29 14.31
CA ASP A 61 -2.07 3.64 15.24
C ASP A 61 -2.43 5.12 15.25
N LYS A 62 -1.62 5.95 14.62
CA LYS A 62 -1.85 7.40 14.63
C LYS A 62 -3.02 7.77 13.72
N LYS A 63 -3.81 8.75 14.17
CA LYS A 63 -4.90 9.36 13.40
C LYS A 63 -4.49 10.66 12.72
N GLU A 64 -3.40 11.26 13.18
CA GLU A 64 -2.86 12.49 12.63
C GLU A 64 -1.33 12.45 12.59
N PHE A 65 -0.77 13.05 11.56
CA PHE A 65 0.67 13.12 11.32
C PHE A 65 1.07 14.54 11.01
N LYS A 66 2.04 15.07 11.73
CA LYS A 66 2.65 16.36 11.38
C LYS A 66 3.89 16.09 10.51
N ILE A 67 3.76 16.37 9.23
CA ILE A 67 4.83 16.18 8.24
C ILE A 67 5.15 17.52 7.60
N MET A 68 6.39 17.99 7.73
CA MET A 68 6.86 19.26 7.17
C MET A 68 5.94 20.46 7.49
N GLY A 69 5.49 20.56 8.76
CA GLY A 69 4.63 21.62 9.23
C GLY A 69 3.16 21.54 8.82
N LYS A 70 2.76 20.49 8.09
CA LYS A 70 1.37 20.25 7.70
C LYS A 70 0.80 19.04 8.42
N THR A 71 -0.46 19.11 8.81
CA THR A 71 -1.19 17.97 9.41
C THR A 71 -1.80 17.12 8.32
N GLN A 72 -1.47 15.82 8.34
CA GLN A 72 -2.07 14.78 7.50
C GLN A 72 -3.05 13.97 8.36
N LYS A 73 -4.21 13.63 7.81
CA LYS A 73 -5.30 12.99 8.55
C LYS A 73 -5.35 11.47 8.37
N SER A 74 -4.47 10.92 7.56
CA SER A 74 -4.34 9.48 7.36
C SER A 74 -2.88 9.07 7.13
N LEU A 75 -2.60 7.77 7.28
CA LEU A 75 -1.27 7.23 7.00
C LEU A 75 -0.91 7.37 5.52
N GLU A 76 -1.87 7.18 4.63
CA GLU A 76 -1.71 7.32 3.19
C GLU A 76 -1.33 8.76 2.80
N GLU A 77 -1.99 9.75 3.39
CA GLU A 77 -1.63 11.16 3.20
C GLU A 77 -0.22 11.46 3.73
N ALA A 78 0.14 10.89 4.89
CA ALA A 78 1.47 11.04 5.46
C ALA A 78 2.55 10.42 4.57
N VAL A 79 2.30 9.24 4.00
CA VAL A 79 3.18 8.58 3.03
C VAL A 79 3.38 9.47 1.80
N ASN A 80 2.31 10.01 1.23
CA ASN A 80 2.38 10.93 0.09
C ASN A 80 3.15 12.22 0.42
N ALA A 81 2.96 12.78 1.62
CA ALA A 81 3.71 13.95 2.06
C ALA A 81 5.23 13.67 2.10
N CYS A 82 5.63 12.48 2.56
CA CYS A 82 7.04 12.05 2.53
C CYS A 82 7.55 11.79 1.10
N ILE A 83 6.75 11.13 0.25
CA ILE A 83 7.10 10.88 -1.15
C ILE A 83 7.40 12.19 -1.87
N VAL A 84 6.53 13.18 -1.76
CA VAL A 84 6.68 14.47 -2.44
C VAL A 84 7.77 15.32 -1.79
N GLY A 85 7.73 15.46 -0.49
CA GLY A 85 8.60 16.40 0.23
C GLY A 85 10.02 15.89 0.44
N ALA A 86 10.17 14.71 1.04
CA ALA A 86 11.47 14.14 1.39
C ALA A 86 12.12 13.37 0.24
N ASN A 87 11.35 12.52 -0.44
CA ASN A 87 11.88 11.65 -1.49
C ASN A 87 11.96 12.33 -2.87
N LYS A 88 11.34 13.51 -3.02
CA LYS A 88 11.28 14.28 -4.28
C LYS A 88 10.57 13.54 -5.41
N GLY A 89 9.64 12.66 -5.07
CA GLY A 89 8.80 11.93 -5.99
C GLY A 89 7.48 12.63 -6.28
N LYS A 90 6.56 11.89 -6.91
CA LYS A 90 5.19 12.31 -7.18
C LYS A 90 4.23 11.56 -6.28
N ALA A 91 3.20 12.25 -5.77
CA ALA A 91 2.15 11.60 -5.00
C ALA A 91 1.52 10.46 -5.82
N ILE A 92 1.24 9.34 -5.14
CA ILE A 92 0.51 8.22 -5.72
C ILE A 92 -0.94 8.22 -5.23
N ASP A 93 -1.82 7.56 -5.96
CA ASP A 93 -3.22 7.44 -5.56
C ASP A 93 -3.31 6.71 -4.19
N VAL A 94 -4.00 7.32 -3.24
CA VAL A 94 -4.20 6.78 -1.88
C VAL A 94 -4.95 5.45 -1.87
N LYS A 95 -5.69 5.14 -2.93
CA LYS A 95 -6.40 3.86 -3.12
C LYS A 95 -5.65 2.87 -4.00
N SER A 96 -4.46 3.22 -4.49
CA SER A 96 -3.67 2.33 -5.34
C SER A 96 -3.17 1.10 -4.58
N GLN A 97 -2.91 0.01 -5.29
CA GLN A 97 -2.28 -1.19 -4.71
C GLN A 97 -0.91 -0.87 -4.13
N GLN A 98 -0.14 0.01 -4.76
CA GLN A 98 1.16 0.46 -4.25
C GLN A 98 1.05 1.12 -2.87
N MET A 99 0.04 1.99 -2.69
CA MET A 99 -0.21 2.61 -1.39
C MET A 99 -0.62 1.56 -0.36
N GLN A 100 -1.51 0.62 -0.72
CA GLN A 100 -1.94 -0.45 0.17
C GLN A 100 -0.76 -1.34 0.60
N ASP A 101 0.15 -1.65 -0.31
CA ASP A 101 1.33 -2.45 -0.03
C ASP A 101 2.29 -1.73 0.95
N ILE A 102 2.56 -0.44 0.74
CA ILE A 102 3.39 0.37 1.64
C ILE A 102 2.75 0.47 3.03
N VAL A 103 1.46 0.74 3.11
CA VAL A 103 0.71 0.80 4.37
C VAL A 103 0.77 -0.55 5.09
N ALA A 104 0.59 -1.66 4.38
CA ALA A 104 0.71 -3.01 4.95
C ALA A 104 2.11 -3.27 5.53
N TYR A 105 3.16 -2.82 4.85
CA TYR A 105 4.52 -2.90 5.39
C TYR A 105 4.66 -2.10 6.68
N ILE A 106 4.24 -0.84 6.71
CA ILE A 106 4.31 0.01 7.91
C ILE A 106 3.53 -0.61 9.07
N GLN A 107 2.35 -1.15 8.81
CA GLN A 107 1.53 -1.85 9.81
C GLN A 107 2.22 -3.13 10.33
N SER A 108 2.94 -3.84 9.48
CA SER A 108 3.69 -5.05 9.86
C SER A 108 4.81 -4.77 10.86
N LEU A 109 5.38 -3.57 10.83
CA LEU A 109 6.43 -3.15 11.76
C LEU A 109 5.94 -3.09 13.21
N LYS A 110 4.68 -2.72 13.44
CA LYS A 110 4.05 -2.76 14.77
C LYS A 110 3.97 -4.19 15.32
N ALA A 111 3.65 -5.15 14.47
CA ALA A 111 3.49 -6.55 14.88
C ALA A 111 4.83 -7.26 15.16
N GLY A 112 5.97 -6.60 14.97
CA GLY A 112 7.30 -7.21 15.09
C GLY A 112 7.53 -8.36 14.08
N LYS A 113 6.70 -8.44 13.03
CA LYS A 113 6.81 -9.49 12.02
C LYS A 113 7.96 -9.15 11.06
N ALA A 114 8.97 -10.03 11.02
CA ALA A 114 9.96 -9.98 9.96
C ALA A 114 9.29 -10.18 8.60
N VAL A 115 9.29 -9.17 7.76
CA VAL A 115 8.80 -9.28 6.39
C VAL A 115 9.93 -9.82 5.55
N THR A 116 9.82 -11.09 5.15
CA THR A 116 10.74 -11.68 4.18
C THR A 116 10.59 -10.97 2.83
N PRO A 117 11.69 -10.65 2.13
CA PRO A 117 11.61 -10.06 0.80
C PRO A 117 10.80 -10.97 -0.11
N ALA A 118 9.86 -10.40 -0.88
CA ALA A 118 9.19 -11.14 -1.94
C ALA A 118 10.25 -11.70 -2.87
N LYS A 119 10.21 -13.01 -3.14
CA LYS A 119 11.05 -13.64 -4.16
C LYS A 119 10.81 -12.89 -5.46
N LYS A 120 11.85 -12.25 -5.98
CA LYS A 120 11.80 -11.56 -7.26
C LYS A 120 11.18 -12.51 -8.28
N PRO A 121 10.09 -12.15 -8.97
CA PRO A 121 9.59 -13.01 -10.03
C PRO A 121 10.74 -13.23 -11.00
N ALA A 122 11.02 -14.48 -11.31
CA ALA A 122 11.98 -14.81 -12.35
C ALA A 122 11.52 -14.11 -13.62
N SER A 123 12.28 -13.11 -14.06
CA SER A 123 12.07 -12.47 -15.34
C SER A 123 12.33 -13.53 -16.39
N GLY A 124 11.26 -14.18 -16.88
CA GLY A 124 11.32 -15.00 -18.06
C GLY A 124 11.31 -14.10 -19.29
N TYR A 125 12.42 -14.04 -19.97
CA TYR A 125 12.52 -13.70 -21.38
C TYR A 125 13.21 -14.86 -22.08
#